data_8f1f656b0d357827d88cfe88647480e5
#
_entry.id   8f1f656b0d357827d88cfe88647480e5
#
_cell.length_a   1.000
_cell.length_b   1.000
_cell.length_c   1.000
_cell.angle_alpha   90.00
_cell.angle_beta   90.00
_cell.angle_gamma   90.00
#
_symmetry.space_group_name_H-M   'P 1'
#
loop_
_entity.id
_entity.type
_entity.pdbx_description
1 polymer ?
#
loop_
_entity_poly.entity_id
_entity_poly.type
_entity_poly.pdbx_seq_one_letter_code
_entity_poly.pdbx_strand_id
1 'polypeptide(L)'
;MIETDTITTLTLPTIPVMLNTTEQRADYLARHYWDNVNFADSNYIHHPEVTEQGWVNFIDILQLVPASTADIALKTLLTQAEKEKKCYMYLTSLADKYLYDPNSPMRNEELYISVLDAMLKSPILDDTEKIRPKARRSLAQKNRIGTKALDFTYTLANGKQGTLYALKAPYTLLFINNPGCHACNETIKALKQSPTVSQAIAQHKVKVLSLYPDIDLAEWQKHLSDFPSDWINGYDKKQMIDQKNLYDLKAIPTLYLLDKDKTVLLKDATAEEIEEYLQKNI
;
A
#
# COMPACT_ATOMS: atom_id res chain seq x y z
N MET A 1 11.26 -41.87 -21.73
CA MET A 1 10.81 -41.22 -20.46
C MET A 1 11.74 -40.02 -20.29
N ILE A 2 11.24 -38.82 -20.48
CA ILE A 2 11.97 -37.59 -20.17
C ILE A 2 11.76 -37.43 -18.66
N GLU A 3 12.80 -37.64 -17.85
CA GLU A 3 12.80 -37.22 -16.45
C GLU A 3 12.61 -35.72 -16.47
N THR A 4 11.43 -35.22 -16.11
CA THR A 4 11.21 -33.84 -15.77
C THR A 4 11.91 -33.61 -14.44
N ASP A 5 13.10 -33.02 -14.47
CA ASP A 5 13.76 -32.53 -13.25
C ASP A 5 12.78 -31.65 -12.49
N THR A 6 12.26 -32.20 -11.40
CA THR A 6 11.29 -31.48 -10.57
C THR A 6 12.06 -30.46 -9.73
N ILE A 7 11.94 -29.18 -10.04
CA ILE A 7 12.52 -28.11 -9.21
C ILE A 7 11.84 -28.15 -7.84
N THR A 8 12.59 -28.48 -6.81
CA THR A 8 12.07 -28.58 -5.44
C THR A 8 12.42 -27.39 -4.56
N THR A 9 13.48 -26.64 -4.92
CA THR A 9 13.95 -25.46 -4.17
C THR A 9 14.64 -24.49 -5.11
N LEU A 10 14.70 -23.19 -4.71
CA LEU A 10 15.54 -22.20 -5.36
C LEU A 10 17.00 -22.37 -4.89
N THR A 11 17.93 -22.39 -5.82
CA THR A 11 19.35 -22.35 -5.50
C THR A 11 19.77 -20.91 -5.22
N LEU A 12 19.95 -20.59 -3.95
CA LEU A 12 20.38 -19.25 -3.53
C LEU A 12 21.87 -19.01 -3.84
N PRO A 13 22.27 -17.76 -4.04
CA PRO A 13 23.68 -17.41 -4.24
C PRO A 13 24.48 -17.65 -2.96
N THR A 14 25.74 -18.07 -3.11
CA THR A 14 26.66 -18.17 -1.97
C THR A 14 27.08 -16.78 -1.50
N ILE A 15 26.76 -16.43 -0.26
CA ILE A 15 27.15 -15.15 0.31
C ILE A 15 28.65 -15.15 0.58
N PRO A 16 29.42 -14.16 0.06
CA PRO A 16 30.85 -14.07 0.34
C PRO A 16 31.16 -13.96 1.83
N VAL A 17 32.15 -14.75 2.30
CA VAL A 17 32.51 -14.83 3.73
C VAL A 17 32.93 -13.47 4.32
N MET A 18 33.43 -12.54 3.49
CA MET A 18 33.83 -11.21 3.90
C MET A 18 32.66 -10.28 4.27
N LEU A 19 31.41 -10.62 3.91
CA LEU A 19 30.23 -9.84 4.25
C LEU A 19 29.78 -10.20 5.67
N ASN A 20 30.14 -9.39 6.63
CA ASN A 20 30.00 -9.71 8.06
C ASN A 20 28.79 -9.11 8.74
N THR A 21 28.17 -8.06 8.14
CA THR A 21 26.97 -7.41 8.72
C THR A 21 25.70 -7.88 8.04
N THR A 22 24.58 -7.76 8.74
CA THR A 22 23.25 -8.06 8.20
C THR A 22 22.94 -7.20 6.98
N GLU A 23 23.28 -5.93 7.03
CA GLU A 23 23.06 -4.97 5.93
C GLU A 23 23.84 -5.35 4.67
N GLN A 24 25.14 -5.72 4.83
CA GLN A 24 25.97 -6.17 3.70
C GLN A 24 25.40 -7.44 3.05
N ARG A 25 24.95 -8.39 3.87
CA ARG A 25 24.35 -9.64 3.39
C ARG A 25 23.01 -9.38 2.72
N ALA A 26 22.18 -8.52 3.27
CA ALA A 26 20.90 -8.14 2.69
C ALA A 26 21.09 -7.42 1.33
N ASP A 27 22.03 -6.47 1.24
CA ASP A 27 22.34 -5.79 -0.03
C ASP A 27 22.87 -6.76 -1.10
N TYR A 28 23.72 -7.70 -0.72
CA TYR A 28 24.19 -8.75 -1.60
C TYR A 28 23.05 -9.65 -2.09
N LEU A 29 22.23 -10.17 -1.16
CA LEU A 29 21.10 -11.02 -1.50
C LEU A 29 20.07 -10.27 -2.36
N ALA A 30 19.76 -9.01 -2.06
CA ALA A 30 18.85 -8.22 -2.89
C ALA A 30 19.29 -8.18 -4.36
N ARG A 31 20.59 -8.08 -4.62
CA ARG A 31 21.14 -8.00 -5.98
C ARG A 31 21.30 -9.33 -6.68
N HIS A 32 21.49 -10.43 -5.93
CA HIS A 32 21.95 -11.72 -6.45
C HIS A 32 20.95 -12.87 -6.20
N TYR A 33 19.82 -12.60 -5.53
CA TYR A 33 18.87 -13.63 -5.10
C TYR A 33 18.43 -14.56 -6.23
N TRP A 34 18.27 -14.01 -7.42
CA TRP A 34 17.73 -14.70 -8.58
C TRP A 34 18.78 -15.12 -9.62
N ASP A 35 20.08 -14.95 -9.33
CA ASP A 35 21.17 -15.18 -10.33
C ASP A 35 21.21 -16.64 -10.82
N ASN A 36 20.82 -17.60 -9.99
CA ASN A 36 20.82 -19.03 -10.32
C ASN A 36 19.49 -19.52 -10.93
N VAL A 37 18.56 -18.61 -11.23
CA VAL A 37 17.24 -18.97 -11.78
C VAL A 37 17.24 -18.76 -13.30
N ASN A 38 16.93 -19.84 -14.04
CA ASN A 38 16.71 -19.74 -15.48
C ASN A 38 15.25 -19.39 -15.79
N PHE A 39 14.93 -18.12 -15.94
CA PHE A 39 13.58 -17.66 -16.23
C PHE A 39 13.04 -18.07 -17.62
N ALA A 40 13.86 -18.66 -18.50
CA ALA A 40 13.39 -19.28 -19.73
C ALA A 40 12.75 -20.66 -19.48
N ASP A 41 12.93 -21.22 -18.28
CA ASP A 41 12.32 -22.49 -17.89
C ASP A 41 10.94 -22.25 -17.29
N SER A 42 9.89 -22.65 -18.03
CA SER A 42 8.50 -22.55 -17.58
C SER A 42 8.15 -23.42 -16.38
N ASN A 43 9.02 -24.35 -15.97
CA ASN A 43 8.81 -25.17 -14.79
C ASN A 43 8.70 -24.32 -13.52
N TYR A 44 9.33 -23.15 -13.44
CA TYR A 44 9.15 -22.23 -12.31
C TYR A 44 7.69 -21.75 -12.14
N ILE A 45 6.88 -21.78 -13.20
CA ILE A 45 5.43 -21.49 -13.13
C ILE A 45 4.65 -22.74 -12.65
N HIS A 46 5.08 -23.91 -13.03
CA HIS A 46 4.45 -25.18 -12.65
C HIS A 46 4.76 -25.61 -11.20
N HIS A 47 5.73 -24.95 -10.57
CA HIS A 47 6.09 -25.13 -9.16
C HIS A 47 5.89 -23.83 -8.37
N PRO A 48 4.64 -23.32 -8.22
CA PRO A 48 4.36 -22.04 -7.59
C PRO A 48 4.88 -21.95 -6.16
N GLU A 49 4.87 -23.05 -5.40
CA GLU A 49 5.38 -23.10 -4.03
C GLU A 49 6.86 -22.69 -3.94
N VAL A 50 7.68 -23.11 -4.91
CA VAL A 50 9.10 -22.76 -4.96
C VAL A 50 9.27 -21.28 -5.35
N THR A 51 8.63 -20.87 -6.43
CA THR A 51 8.77 -19.51 -6.98
C THR A 51 8.06 -18.48 -6.10
N GLU A 52 6.87 -18.81 -5.60
CA GLU A 52 6.11 -17.91 -4.73
C GLU A 52 6.81 -17.75 -3.37
N GLN A 53 7.30 -18.83 -2.76
CA GLN A 53 8.07 -18.74 -1.53
C GLN A 53 9.37 -17.94 -1.74
N GLY A 54 10.03 -18.15 -2.88
CA GLY A 54 11.21 -17.35 -3.26
C GLY A 54 10.89 -15.87 -3.42
N TRP A 55 9.73 -15.55 -4.00
CA TRP A 55 9.24 -14.18 -4.09
C TRP A 55 9.02 -13.56 -2.69
N VAL A 56 8.32 -14.25 -1.80
CA VAL A 56 8.08 -13.80 -0.43
C VAL A 56 9.39 -13.51 0.28
N ASN A 57 10.32 -14.46 0.28
CA ASN A 57 11.63 -14.29 0.90
C ASN A 57 12.42 -13.11 0.29
N PHE A 58 12.33 -12.95 -1.03
CA PHE A 58 12.96 -11.82 -1.71
C PHE A 58 12.38 -10.47 -1.28
N ILE A 59 11.06 -10.35 -1.20
CA ILE A 59 10.40 -9.12 -0.73
C ILE A 59 10.80 -8.81 0.72
N ASP A 60 10.92 -9.81 1.60
CA ASP A 60 11.41 -9.60 2.97
C ASP A 60 12.84 -9.05 2.99
N ILE A 61 13.72 -9.56 2.12
CA ILE A 61 15.08 -9.02 1.98
C ILE A 61 15.06 -7.56 1.50
N LEU A 62 14.17 -7.22 0.56
CA LEU A 62 14.06 -5.86 0.04
C LEU A 62 13.62 -4.82 1.10
N GLN A 63 12.97 -5.25 2.17
CA GLN A 63 12.64 -4.37 3.29
C GLN A 63 13.86 -4.03 4.17
N LEU A 64 14.94 -4.80 4.07
CA LEU A 64 16.17 -4.62 4.85
C LEU A 64 17.22 -3.75 4.15
N VAL A 65 16.95 -3.30 2.93
CA VAL A 65 17.90 -2.54 2.10
C VAL A 65 17.35 -1.14 1.79
N PRO A 66 18.20 -0.18 1.38
CA PRO A 66 17.73 1.13 0.93
C PRO A 66 16.73 1.01 -0.23
N ALA A 67 15.75 1.90 -0.27
CA ALA A 67 14.70 1.90 -1.31
C ALA A 67 15.26 1.91 -2.73
N SER A 68 16.38 2.59 -2.96
CA SER A 68 17.07 2.59 -4.27
C SER A 68 17.64 1.22 -4.65
N THR A 69 18.17 0.47 -3.68
CA THR A 69 18.63 -0.91 -3.90
C THR A 69 17.44 -1.82 -4.21
N ALA A 70 16.36 -1.71 -3.45
CA ALA A 70 15.14 -2.50 -3.66
C ALA A 70 14.52 -2.24 -5.05
N ASP A 71 14.44 -0.98 -5.48
CA ASP A 71 13.95 -0.61 -6.81
C ASP A 71 14.79 -1.23 -7.94
N ILE A 72 16.13 -1.13 -7.84
CA ILE A 72 17.05 -1.72 -8.82
C ILE A 72 16.90 -3.25 -8.84
N ALA A 73 16.85 -3.89 -7.68
CA ALA A 73 16.75 -5.34 -7.57
C ALA A 73 15.45 -5.89 -8.18
N LEU A 74 14.30 -5.26 -7.91
CA LEU A 74 13.02 -5.61 -8.53
C LEU A 74 13.03 -5.45 -10.04
N LYS A 75 13.55 -4.33 -10.55
CA LYS A 75 13.65 -4.09 -11.99
C LYS A 75 14.60 -5.08 -12.67
N THR A 76 15.69 -5.45 -12.01
CA THR A 76 16.62 -6.46 -12.51
C THR A 76 15.95 -7.83 -12.61
N LEU A 77 15.25 -8.28 -11.56
CA LEU A 77 14.48 -9.50 -11.57
C LEU A 77 13.50 -9.54 -12.75
N LEU A 78 12.69 -8.48 -12.89
CA LEU A 78 11.67 -8.43 -13.95
C LEU A 78 12.30 -8.39 -15.34
N THR A 79 13.41 -7.69 -15.52
CA THR A 79 14.15 -7.70 -16.80
C THR A 79 14.71 -9.09 -17.13
N GLN A 80 15.19 -9.83 -16.13
CA GLN A 80 15.64 -11.22 -16.34
C GLN A 80 14.48 -12.14 -16.71
N ALA A 81 13.29 -11.91 -16.11
CA ALA A 81 12.07 -12.69 -16.37
C ALA A 81 11.46 -12.44 -17.75
N GLU A 82 11.84 -11.36 -18.46
CA GLU A 82 11.37 -11.08 -19.83
C GLU A 82 11.76 -12.16 -20.85
N LYS A 83 12.66 -13.06 -20.50
CA LYS A 83 13.03 -14.24 -21.34
C LYS A 83 11.86 -15.16 -21.59
N GLU A 84 10.91 -15.27 -20.67
CA GLU A 84 9.68 -16.07 -20.78
C GLU A 84 8.48 -15.28 -20.29
N LYS A 85 7.58 -14.92 -21.21
CA LYS A 85 6.43 -14.06 -20.92
C LYS A 85 5.52 -14.61 -19.81
N LYS A 86 5.29 -15.93 -19.77
CA LYS A 86 4.45 -16.55 -18.75
C LYS A 86 5.09 -16.41 -17.35
N CYS A 87 6.40 -16.59 -17.26
CA CYS A 87 7.14 -16.39 -16.02
C CYS A 87 7.07 -14.94 -15.56
N TYR A 88 7.28 -13.99 -16.46
CA TYR A 88 7.13 -12.56 -16.20
C TYR A 88 5.74 -12.23 -15.66
N MET A 89 4.69 -12.70 -16.33
CA MET A 89 3.31 -12.46 -15.90
C MET A 89 2.99 -13.10 -14.56
N TYR A 90 3.57 -14.27 -14.28
CA TYR A 90 3.43 -14.91 -12.97
C TYR A 90 4.08 -14.07 -11.86
N LEU A 91 5.32 -13.63 -12.02
CA LEU A 91 6.01 -12.80 -11.03
C LEU A 91 5.28 -11.45 -10.80
N THR A 92 4.77 -10.82 -11.86
CA THR A 92 3.98 -9.58 -11.71
C THR A 92 2.63 -9.83 -11.04
N SER A 93 2.03 -11.02 -11.21
CA SER A 93 0.82 -11.41 -10.47
C SER A 93 1.08 -11.62 -8.97
N LEU A 94 2.26 -12.11 -8.60
CA LEU A 94 2.69 -12.18 -7.20
C LEU A 94 2.87 -10.78 -6.60
N ALA A 95 3.34 -9.80 -7.38
CA ALA A 95 3.37 -8.42 -6.93
C ALA A 95 1.97 -7.87 -6.64
N ASP A 96 0.98 -8.17 -7.48
CA ASP A 96 -0.43 -7.83 -7.21
C ASP A 96 -0.90 -8.45 -5.90
N LYS A 97 -0.62 -9.74 -5.68
CA LYS A 97 -1.04 -10.49 -4.50
C LYS A 97 -0.39 -10.01 -3.21
N TYR A 98 0.92 -9.75 -3.24
CA TYR A 98 1.69 -9.47 -2.02
C TYR A 98 1.90 -7.99 -1.75
N LEU A 99 2.09 -7.17 -2.77
CA LEU A 99 2.44 -5.76 -2.58
C LEU A 99 1.26 -4.81 -2.70
N TYR A 100 0.18 -5.22 -3.39
CA TYR A 100 -0.96 -4.34 -3.67
C TYR A 100 -2.24 -4.72 -2.94
N ASP A 101 -2.52 -6.02 -2.73
CA ASP A 101 -3.74 -6.48 -2.05
C ASP A 101 -3.86 -5.81 -0.66
N PRO A 102 -4.99 -5.14 -0.35
CA PRO A 102 -5.17 -4.46 0.94
C PRO A 102 -5.10 -5.41 2.14
N ASN A 103 -5.37 -6.70 1.95
CA ASN A 103 -5.32 -7.71 3.01
C ASN A 103 -3.93 -8.35 3.17
N SER A 104 -2.98 -8.03 2.29
CA SER A 104 -1.63 -8.58 2.39
C SER A 104 -0.84 -7.95 3.53
N PRO A 105 -0.27 -8.75 4.45
CA PRO A 105 0.62 -8.23 5.48
C PRO A 105 1.94 -7.68 4.92
N MET A 106 2.27 -8.04 3.67
CA MET A 106 3.47 -7.59 2.96
C MET A 106 3.21 -6.39 2.04
N ARG A 107 2.01 -5.79 2.12
CA ARG A 107 1.65 -4.65 1.27
C ARG A 107 2.70 -3.55 1.33
N ASN A 108 3.22 -3.18 0.16
CA ASN A 108 4.22 -2.13 0.03
C ASN A 108 4.05 -1.42 -1.32
N GLU A 109 3.40 -0.27 -1.31
CA GLU A 109 3.07 0.45 -2.53
C GLU A 109 4.31 1.00 -3.24
N GLU A 110 5.38 1.36 -2.51
CA GLU A 110 6.62 1.84 -3.12
C GLU A 110 7.31 0.75 -3.95
N LEU A 111 7.39 -0.47 -3.42
CA LEU A 111 7.88 -1.63 -4.18
C LEU A 111 6.94 -1.96 -5.35
N TYR A 112 5.62 -1.84 -5.13
CA TYR A 112 4.65 -2.07 -6.21
C TYR A 112 4.77 -1.06 -7.35
N ILE A 113 5.04 0.22 -7.05
CA ILE A 113 5.32 1.24 -8.07
C ILE A 113 6.53 0.84 -8.92
N SER A 114 7.58 0.30 -8.32
CA SER A 114 8.77 -0.20 -9.04
C SER A 114 8.41 -1.32 -10.02
N VAL A 115 7.53 -2.25 -9.63
CA VAL A 115 7.01 -3.30 -10.51
C VAL A 115 6.20 -2.70 -11.66
N LEU A 116 5.27 -1.78 -11.36
CA LEU A 116 4.46 -1.12 -12.38
C LEU A 116 5.32 -0.33 -13.38
N ASP A 117 6.37 0.35 -12.91
CA ASP A 117 7.33 1.05 -13.75
C ASP A 117 8.09 0.11 -14.69
N ALA A 118 8.47 -1.07 -14.19
CA ALA A 118 9.10 -2.11 -15.03
C ALA A 118 8.10 -2.64 -16.07
N MET A 119 6.85 -2.95 -15.67
CA MET A 119 5.81 -3.41 -16.61
C MET A 119 5.53 -2.41 -17.73
N LEU A 120 5.46 -1.12 -17.43
CA LEU A 120 5.22 -0.08 -18.43
C LEU A 120 6.38 0.07 -19.44
N LYS A 121 7.61 -0.23 -19.02
CA LYS A 121 8.80 -0.18 -19.86
C LYS A 121 9.09 -1.49 -20.58
N SER A 122 8.50 -2.59 -20.15
CA SER A 122 8.78 -3.92 -20.70
C SER A 122 8.43 -4.00 -22.19
N PRO A 123 9.34 -4.49 -23.03
CA PRO A 123 9.11 -4.67 -24.45
C PRO A 123 8.23 -5.90 -24.78
N ILE A 124 8.07 -6.85 -23.83
CA ILE A 124 7.29 -8.07 -24.05
C ILE A 124 5.80 -7.91 -23.79
N LEU A 125 5.40 -6.79 -23.17
CA LEU A 125 3.99 -6.44 -22.95
C LEU A 125 3.49 -5.53 -24.06
N ASP A 126 2.31 -5.85 -24.61
CA ASP A 126 1.63 -4.98 -25.57
C ASP A 126 0.88 -3.82 -24.88
N ASP A 127 0.28 -2.93 -25.69
CA ASP A 127 -0.44 -1.77 -25.17
C ASP A 127 -1.67 -2.14 -24.35
N THR A 128 -2.33 -3.25 -24.67
CA THR A 128 -3.51 -3.74 -23.93
C THR A 128 -3.10 -4.24 -22.55
N GLU A 129 -2.03 -5.00 -22.48
CA GLU A 129 -1.47 -5.51 -21.21
C GLU A 129 -0.96 -4.39 -20.30
N LYS A 130 -0.57 -3.24 -20.87
CA LYS A 130 -0.13 -2.05 -20.13
C LYS A 130 -1.26 -1.16 -19.62
N ILE A 131 -2.52 -1.34 -20.01
CA ILE A 131 -3.65 -0.51 -19.57
C ILE A 131 -3.80 -0.54 -18.05
N ARG A 132 -3.91 -1.75 -17.47
CA ARG A 132 -4.09 -1.93 -16.03
C ARG A 132 -2.89 -1.44 -15.22
N PRO A 133 -1.64 -1.78 -15.54
CA PRO A 133 -0.46 -1.21 -14.89
C PRO A 133 -0.41 0.32 -14.93
N LYS A 134 -0.77 0.93 -16.06
CA LYS A 134 -0.82 2.39 -16.20
C LYS A 134 -1.86 3.03 -15.28
N ALA A 135 -3.06 2.46 -15.22
CA ALA A 135 -4.13 2.94 -14.34
C ALA A 135 -3.73 2.82 -12.85
N ARG A 136 -3.22 1.65 -12.44
CA ARG A 136 -2.76 1.41 -11.07
C ARG A 136 -1.59 2.32 -10.68
N ARG A 137 -0.63 2.51 -11.57
CA ARG A 137 0.49 3.42 -11.32
C ARG A 137 0.00 4.86 -11.13
N SER A 138 -0.96 5.31 -11.93
CA SER A 138 -1.55 6.64 -11.79
C SER A 138 -2.21 6.83 -10.42
N LEU A 139 -2.89 5.80 -9.89
CA LEU A 139 -3.49 5.84 -8.55
C LEU A 139 -2.43 5.78 -7.45
N ALA A 140 -1.48 4.85 -7.54
CA ALA A 140 -0.43 4.67 -6.55
C ALA A 140 0.46 5.93 -6.39
N GLN A 141 0.62 6.72 -7.46
CA GLN A 141 1.37 7.99 -7.40
C GLN A 141 0.63 9.10 -6.62
N LYS A 142 -0.66 8.92 -6.32
CA LYS A 142 -1.45 9.90 -5.56
C LYS A 142 -1.28 9.66 -4.06
N ASN A 143 -1.20 10.75 -3.32
CA ASN A 143 -1.13 10.72 -1.85
C ASN A 143 -0.02 9.79 -1.32
N ARG A 144 1.15 9.77 -1.98
CA ARG A 144 2.31 8.98 -1.51
C ARG A 144 2.82 9.53 -0.19
N ILE A 145 3.37 8.65 0.63
CA ILE A 145 4.08 9.04 1.86
C ILE A 145 5.15 10.08 1.50
N GLY A 146 5.24 11.16 2.28
CA GLY A 146 6.13 12.29 2.06
C GLY A 146 5.64 13.32 1.04
N THR A 147 4.51 13.09 0.35
CA THR A 147 3.90 14.06 -0.56
C THR A 147 2.66 14.71 0.04
N LYS A 148 2.25 15.85 -0.49
CA LYS A 148 1.04 16.54 -0.03
C LYS A 148 -0.20 15.78 -0.50
N ALA A 149 -1.11 15.46 0.44
CA ALA A 149 -2.39 14.83 0.14
C ALA A 149 -3.25 15.73 -0.76
N LEU A 150 -4.03 15.14 -1.65
CA LEU A 150 -4.93 15.88 -2.52
C LEU A 150 -6.08 16.47 -1.71
N ASP A 151 -6.37 17.77 -1.94
CA ASP A 151 -7.48 18.47 -1.30
C ASP A 151 -8.83 18.05 -1.88
N PHE A 152 -9.85 18.05 -1.02
CA PHE A 152 -11.23 17.83 -1.42
C PHE A 152 -12.17 18.60 -0.51
N THR A 153 -13.40 18.80 -0.98
CA THR A 153 -14.47 19.44 -0.20
C THR A 153 -15.37 18.37 0.40
N TYR A 154 -15.67 18.46 1.68
CA TYR A 154 -16.68 17.63 2.35
C TYR A 154 -17.85 18.51 2.83
N THR A 155 -19.01 17.88 3.03
CA THR A 155 -20.23 18.54 3.52
C THR A 155 -20.63 17.87 4.84
N LEU A 156 -20.92 18.68 5.87
CA LEU A 156 -21.41 18.25 7.17
C LEU A 156 -22.92 18.02 7.16
N ALA A 157 -23.45 17.33 8.17
CA ALA A 157 -24.89 17.07 8.31
C ALA A 157 -25.76 18.33 8.33
N ASN A 158 -25.23 19.47 8.83
CA ASN A 158 -25.89 20.76 8.82
C ASN A 158 -25.76 21.55 7.49
N GLY A 159 -25.20 20.92 6.45
CA GLY A 159 -25.00 21.52 5.13
C GLY A 159 -23.77 22.43 5.00
N LYS A 160 -23.04 22.72 6.08
CA LYS A 160 -21.80 23.48 5.99
C LYS A 160 -20.73 22.67 5.26
N GLN A 161 -19.90 23.37 4.49
CA GLN A 161 -18.80 22.77 3.75
C GLN A 161 -17.45 23.11 4.39
N GLY A 162 -16.52 22.17 4.27
CA GLY A 162 -15.11 22.35 4.61
C GLY A 162 -14.22 21.72 3.55
N THR A 163 -12.92 21.99 3.63
CA THR A 163 -11.92 21.27 2.82
C THR A 163 -10.89 20.62 3.71
N LEU A 164 -10.21 19.59 3.21
CA LEU A 164 -9.13 18.94 3.95
C LEU A 164 -8.04 19.95 4.34
N TYR A 165 -7.70 20.88 3.43
CA TYR A 165 -6.66 21.89 3.68
C TYR A 165 -7.08 22.99 4.68
N ALA A 166 -8.39 23.20 4.87
CA ALA A 166 -8.89 24.13 5.86
C ALA A 166 -8.79 23.60 7.31
N LEU A 167 -8.62 22.30 7.51
CA LEU A 167 -8.47 21.70 8.83
C LEU A 167 -7.10 22.05 9.43
N LYS A 168 -7.13 22.85 10.51
CA LYS A 168 -5.92 23.25 11.23
C LYS A 168 -5.74 22.34 12.45
N ALA A 169 -4.71 21.53 12.45
CA ALA A 169 -4.23 20.72 13.55
C ALA A 169 -2.78 20.27 13.26
N PRO A 170 -1.97 19.95 14.27
CA PRO A 170 -0.66 19.34 14.07
C PRO A 170 -0.74 18.07 13.21
N TYR A 171 -1.74 17.22 13.48
CA TYR A 171 -2.03 16.03 12.70
C TYR A 171 -3.50 15.97 12.29
N THR A 172 -3.78 15.42 11.11
CA THR A 172 -5.12 15.09 10.64
C THR A 172 -5.19 13.60 10.35
N LEU A 173 -6.08 12.89 11.05
CA LEU A 173 -6.43 11.52 10.73
C LEU A 173 -7.62 11.56 9.77
N LEU A 174 -7.38 11.23 8.50
CA LEU A 174 -8.42 11.05 7.50
C LEU A 174 -8.87 9.60 7.53
N PHE A 175 -10.13 9.38 7.87
CA PHE A 175 -10.78 8.08 7.97
C PHE A 175 -11.89 7.98 6.93
N ILE A 176 -11.61 7.35 5.79
CA ILE A 176 -12.60 7.13 4.74
C ILE A 176 -13.31 5.82 5.04
N ASN A 177 -14.65 5.87 5.16
CA ASN A 177 -15.44 4.77 5.68
C ASN A 177 -16.83 4.70 5.06
N ASN A 178 -17.50 3.54 5.24
CA ASN A 178 -18.90 3.36 4.89
C ASN A 178 -19.73 3.07 6.17
N PRO A 179 -20.94 3.62 6.28
CA PRO A 179 -21.88 3.30 7.34
C PRO A 179 -22.21 1.82 7.40
N GLY A 180 -22.36 1.27 8.61
CA GLY A 180 -22.71 -0.14 8.81
C GLY A 180 -21.60 -1.14 8.44
N CYS A 181 -20.46 -0.69 7.99
CA CYS A 181 -19.30 -1.53 7.68
C CYS A 181 -18.70 -2.12 8.97
N HIS A 182 -18.60 -3.44 9.07
CA HIS A 182 -18.04 -4.10 10.25
C HIS A 182 -16.60 -3.69 10.53
N ALA A 183 -15.73 -3.73 9.52
CA ALA A 183 -14.33 -3.34 9.66
C ALA A 183 -14.17 -1.86 10.06
N CYS A 184 -15.06 -0.97 9.57
CA CYS A 184 -15.08 0.43 9.98
C CYS A 184 -15.42 0.58 11.48
N ASN A 185 -16.41 -0.18 11.96
CA ASN A 185 -16.80 -0.17 13.37
C ASN A 185 -15.68 -0.69 14.29
N GLU A 186 -14.99 -1.75 13.90
CA GLU A 186 -13.82 -2.25 14.65
C GLU A 186 -12.67 -1.22 14.66
N THR A 187 -12.45 -0.53 13.56
CA THR A 187 -11.44 0.56 13.49
C THR A 187 -11.83 1.73 14.39
N ILE A 188 -13.09 2.18 14.37
CA ILE A 188 -13.58 3.22 15.28
C ILE A 188 -13.37 2.81 16.74
N LYS A 189 -13.68 1.56 17.08
CA LYS A 189 -13.50 1.01 18.42
C LYS A 189 -12.02 0.99 18.83
N ALA A 190 -11.13 0.51 17.95
CA ALA A 190 -9.70 0.49 18.19
C ALA A 190 -9.14 1.91 18.44
N LEU A 191 -9.47 2.88 17.59
CA LEU A 191 -9.05 4.27 17.74
C LEU A 191 -9.57 4.90 19.04
N LYS A 192 -10.81 4.60 19.45
CA LYS A 192 -11.40 5.08 20.73
C LYS A 192 -10.75 4.43 21.94
N GLN A 193 -10.36 3.17 21.84
CA GLN A 193 -9.73 2.44 22.94
C GLN A 193 -8.24 2.75 23.09
N SER A 194 -7.60 3.33 22.07
CA SER A 194 -6.20 3.78 22.15
C SER A 194 -6.08 4.99 23.07
N PRO A 195 -5.35 4.89 24.21
CA PRO A 195 -5.11 6.02 25.09
C PRO A 195 -4.34 7.14 24.38
N THR A 196 -3.38 6.76 23.54
CA THR A 196 -2.55 7.71 22.77
C THR A 196 -3.38 8.55 21.81
N VAL A 197 -4.22 7.89 21.00
CA VAL A 197 -5.08 8.59 20.03
C VAL A 197 -6.11 9.46 20.76
N SER A 198 -6.77 8.93 21.78
CA SER A 198 -7.77 9.67 22.57
C SER A 198 -7.16 10.89 23.25
N GLN A 199 -5.98 10.76 23.84
CA GLN A 199 -5.26 11.88 24.47
C GLN A 199 -4.83 12.93 23.43
N ALA A 200 -4.34 12.51 22.27
CA ALA A 200 -3.94 13.41 21.20
C ALA A 200 -5.12 14.22 20.63
N ILE A 201 -6.31 13.60 20.54
CA ILE A 201 -7.55 14.30 20.15
C ILE A 201 -7.96 15.30 21.24
N ALA A 202 -7.99 14.87 22.51
CA ALA A 202 -8.36 15.73 23.64
C ALA A 202 -7.41 16.95 23.79
N GLN A 203 -6.13 16.79 23.47
CA GLN A 203 -5.12 17.87 23.45
C GLN A 203 -5.15 18.71 22.17
N HIS A 204 -6.10 18.49 21.26
CA HIS A 204 -6.19 19.14 19.95
C HIS A 204 -4.95 18.96 19.05
N LYS A 205 -4.12 17.96 19.31
CA LYS A 205 -2.98 17.58 18.47
C LYS A 205 -3.41 16.81 17.21
N VAL A 206 -4.47 16.03 17.32
CA VAL A 206 -5.09 15.28 16.21
C VAL A 206 -6.51 15.74 15.99
N LYS A 207 -6.88 16.01 14.74
CA LYS A 207 -8.28 16.10 14.29
C LYS A 207 -8.60 14.92 13.41
N VAL A 208 -9.72 14.25 13.71
CA VAL A 208 -10.23 13.17 12.88
C VAL A 208 -11.26 13.72 11.91
N LEU A 209 -11.05 13.49 10.61
CA LEU A 209 -12.04 13.71 9.57
C LEU A 209 -12.53 12.33 9.09
N SER A 210 -13.73 11.95 9.53
CA SER A 210 -14.47 10.81 9.01
C SER A 210 -15.17 11.24 7.73
N LEU A 211 -14.85 10.59 6.61
CA LEU A 211 -15.39 10.91 5.29
C LEU A 211 -16.18 9.74 4.73
N TYR A 212 -17.44 9.97 4.41
CA TYR A 212 -18.26 9.06 3.63
C TYR A 212 -18.16 9.40 2.14
N PRO A 213 -17.63 8.49 1.29
CA PRO A 213 -17.34 8.82 -0.10
C PRO A 213 -18.52 8.57 -1.06
N ASP A 214 -19.60 7.91 -0.61
CA ASP A 214 -20.71 7.44 -1.45
C ASP A 214 -21.95 8.34 -1.36
N ILE A 215 -23.04 7.96 -2.02
CA ILE A 215 -24.23 8.78 -2.29
C ILE A 215 -25.44 8.52 -1.37
N ASP A 216 -25.45 7.44 -0.63
CA ASP A 216 -26.59 7.12 0.26
C ASP A 216 -26.54 7.96 1.54
N LEU A 217 -27.05 9.18 1.42
CA LEU A 217 -27.07 10.12 2.53
C LEU A 217 -28.01 9.69 3.66
N ALA A 218 -29.09 8.93 3.36
CA ALA A 218 -30.02 8.45 4.37
C ALA A 218 -29.33 7.44 5.28
N GLU A 219 -28.56 6.51 4.70
CA GLU A 219 -27.78 5.53 5.45
C GLU A 219 -26.67 6.22 6.24
N TRP A 220 -25.93 7.17 5.64
CA TRP A 220 -24.92 7.94 6.35
C TRP A 220 -25.49 8.71 7.55
N GLN A 221 -26.63 9.40 7.37
CA GLN A 221 -27.27 10.17 8.45
C GLN A 221 -27.72 9.28 9.62
N LYS A 222 -28.25 8.10 9.32
CA LYS A 222 -28.70 7.11 10.32
C LYS A 222 -27.54 6.67 11.23
N HIS A 223 -26.33 6.60 10.70
CA HIS A 223 -25.14 6.11 11.40
C HIS A 223 -24.26 7.22 12.00
N LEU A 224 -24.66 8.50 11.93
CA LEU A 224 -23.86 9.60 12.51
C LEU A 224 -23.63 9.45 14.02
N SER A 225 -24.54 8.84 14.74
CA SER A 225 -24.42 8.59 16.19
C SER A 225 -23.38 7.53 16.56
N ASP A 226 -22.90 6.73 15.59
CA ASP A 226 -21.91 5.68 15.83
C ASP A 226 -20.49 6.27 15.99
N PHE A 227 -20.30 7.50 15.48
CA PHE A 227 -19.03 8.21 15.55
C PHE A 227 -18.88 9.04 16.83
N PRO A 228 -17.67 9.18 17.36
CA PRO A 228 -17.38 10.11 18.45
C PRO A 228 -17.80 11.54 18.09
N SER A 229 -18.36 12.26 19.06
CA SER A 229 -18.87 13.62 18.87
C SER A 229 -17.79 14.69 18.60
N ASP A 230 -16.55 14.38 18.92
CA ASP A 230 -15.35 15.20 18.69
C ASP A 230 -14.71 14.96 17.32
N TRP A 231 -15.21 13.99 16.56
CA TRP A 231 -14.79 13.78 15.17
C TRP A 231 -15.60 14.67 14.21
N ILE A 232 -14.95 15.08 13.12
CA ILE A 232 -15.61 15.79 12.03
C ILE A 232 -16.18 14.73 11.08
N ASN A 233 -17.51 14.66 11.00
CA ASN A 233 -18.20 13.69 10.13
C ASN A 233 -18.73 14.43 8.90
N GLY A 234 -18.17 14.12 7.74
CA GLY A 234 -18.54 14.70 6.46
C GLY A 234 -18.80 13.64 5.39
N TYR A 235 -19.45 14.05 4.33
CA TYR A 235 -19.65 13.23 3.14
C TYR A 235 -19.18 13.95 1.88
N ASP A 236 -18.80 13.21 0.87
CA ASP A 236 -18.37 13.72 -0.44
C ASP A 236 -19.57 14.00 -1.34
N LYS A 237 -20.26 15.10 -1.09
CA LYS A 237 -21.47 15.51 -1.86
C LYS A 237 -21.25 15.53 -3.37
N LYS A 238 -20.03 15.79 -3.82
CA LYS A 238 -19.70 15.93 -5.25
C LYS A 238 -19.10 14.67 -5.84
N GLN A 239 -18.96 13.61 -5.05
CA GLN A 239 -18.30 12.36 -5.43
C GLN A 239 -16.89 12.59 -6.05
N MET A 240 -16.17 13.57 -5.52
CA MET A 240 -14.85 13.95 -6.04
C MET A 240 -13.82 12.85 -5.81
N ILE A 241 -13.95 12.11 -4.70
CA ILE A 241 -13.05 11.02 -4.36
C ILE A 241 -13.06 9.98 -5.46
N ASP A 242 -14.24 9.52 -5.87
CA ASP A 242 -14.42 8.50 -6.89
C ASP A 242 -14.25 9.06 -8.32
N GLN A 243 -15.04 10.08 -8.71
CA GLN A 243 -15.06 10.59 -10.10
C GLN A 243 -13.71 11.11 -10.59
N LYS A 244 -12.88 11.65 -9.68
CA LYS A 244 -11.53 12.13 -10.00
C LYS A 244 -10.43 11.16 -9.55
N ASN A 245 -10.83 10.02 -8.99
CA ASN A 245 -9.89 9.07 -8.40
C ASN A 245 -8.88 9.79 -7.48
N LEU A 246 -9.36 10.67 -6.58
CA LEU A 246 -8.47 11.47 -5.75
C LEU A 246 -7.68 10.60 -4.77
N TYR A 247 -8.32 9.55 -4.24
CA TYR A 247 -7.73 8.58 -3.33
C TYR A 247 -7.92 7.17 -3.88
N ASP A 248 -6.93 6.30 -3.71
CA ASP A 248 -7.04 4.89 -4.08
C ASP A 248 -7.74 4.12 -2.94
N LEU A 249 -9.05 3.89 -3.10
CA LEU A 249 -9.86 3.18 -2.11
C LEU A 249 -9.82 1.68 -2.38
N LYS A 250 -8.69 1.03 -2.15
CA LYS A 250 -8.51 -0.43 -2.33
C LYS A 250 -9.42 -1.23 -1.41
N ALA A 251 -9.68 -0.69 -0.22
CA ALA A 251 -10.57 -1.27 0.79
C ALA A 251 -11.20 -0.15 1.63
N ILE A 252 -12.29 -0.47 2.31
CA ILE A 252 -12.93 0.38 3.31
C ILE A 252 -12.90 -0.40 4.65
N PRO A 253 -12.40 0.23 5.74
CA PRO A 253 -11.94 1.61 5.83
C PRO A 253 -10.55 1.84 5.23
N THR A 254 -10.28 3.10 4.86
CA THR A 254 -8.95 3.58 4.46
C THR A 254 -8.53 4.72 5.40
N LEU A 255 -7.34 4.62 5.99
CA LEU A 255 -6.81 5.62 6.92
C LEU A 255 -5.54 6.26 6.37
N TYR A 256 -5.47 7.60 6.54
CA TYR A 256 -4.27 8.40 6.28
C TYR A 256 -3.94 9.22 7.53
N LEU A 257 -2.69 9.27 7.92
CA LEU A 257 -2.19 10.26 8.87
C LEU A 257 -1.46 11.35 8.10
N LEU A 258 -1.85 12.60 8.33
CA LEU A 258 -1.30 13.78 7.66
C LEU A 258 -0.72 14.73 8.70
N ASP A 259 0.38 15.42 8.36
CA ASP A 259 0.93 16.49 9.19
C ASP A 259 0.13 17.80 9.06
N LYS A 260 0.63 18.88 9.70
CA LYS A 260 0.02 20.20 9.68
C LYS A 260 -0.11 20.78 8.27
N ASP A 261 0.80 20.44 7.36
CA ASP A 261 0.86 20.93 5.98
C ASP A 261 0.13 19.98 5.00
N LYS A 262 -0.49 18.92 5.56
CA LYS A 262 -1.17 17.84 4.85
C LYS A 262 -0.21 16.94 4.06
N THR A 263 1.05 16.86 4.48
CA THR A 263 1.95 15.83 3.98
C THR A 263 1.51 14.46 4.51
N VAL A 264 1.47 13.48 3.66
CA VAL A 264 1.11 12.10 4.04
C VAL A 264 2.25 11.48 4.86
N LEU A 265 1.96 11.15 6.10
CA LEU A 265 2.86 10.47 7.02
C LEU A 265 2.64 8.96 6.99
N LEU A 266 1.37 8.54 6.99
CA LEU A 266 0.95 7.15 6.83
C LEU A 266 -0.17 7.09 5.79
N LYS A 267 -0.17 6.03 4.98
CA LYS A 267 -1.15 5.75 3.93
C LYS A 267 -1.66 4.33 4.06
N ASP A 268 -2.97 4.13 3.93
CA ASP A 268 -3.64 2.82 4.08
C ASP A 268 -3.29 2.15 5.43
N ALA A 269 -3.12 2.93 6.48
CA ALA A 269 -2.64 2.48 7.78
C ALA A 269 -3.71 1.76 8.59
N THR A 270 -3.26 0.92 9.53
CA THR A 270 -4.12 0.35 10.58
C THR A 270 -4.24 1.31 11.77
N ALA A 271 -5.19 1.05 12.66
CA ALA A 271 -5.31 1.82 13.90
C ALA A 271 -4.06 1.70 14.78
N GLU A 272 -3.45 0.53 14.80
CA GLU A 272 -2.22 0.24 15.53
C GLU A 272 -1.03 1.04 15.00
N GLU A 273 -0.86 1.10 13.68
CA GLU A 273 0.19 1.89 13.03
C GLU A 273 0.03 3.39 13.32
N ILE A 274 -1.22 3.89 13.33
CA ILE A 274 -1.53 5.27 13.74
C ILE A 274 -1.11 5.49 15.20
N GLU A 275 -1.48 4.59 16.10
CA GLU A 275 -1.12 4.69 17.52
C GLU A 275 0.39 4.69 17.72
N GLU A 276 1.11 3.74 17.11
CA GLU A 276 2.57 3.66 17.19
C GLU A 276 3.26 4.91 16.67
N TYR A 277 2.77 5.45 15.54
CA TYR A 277 3.34 6.68 15.01
C TYR A 277 3.16 7.85 15.99
N LEU A 278 1.96 8.00 16.53
CA LEU A 278 1.65 9.07 17.47
C LEU A 278 2.43 8.92 18.79
N GLN A 279 2.61 7.70 19.30
CA GLN A 279 3.44 7.44 20.50
C GLN A 279 4.90 7.92 20.34
N LYS A 280 5.43 7.78 19.13
CA LYS A 280 6.83 8.13 18.83
C LYS A 280 7.04 9.63 18.56
N ASN A 281 5.98 10.37 18.19
CA ASN A 281 6.09 11.70 17.59
C ASN A 281 5.29 12.83 18.29
N ILE A 282 4.53 12.51 19.34
CA ILE A 282 3.73 13.52 20.07
C ILE A 282 4.29 13.85 21.47
#